data_3a66222a5f650d439abfceeb43308806
#
_entry.id   3a66222a5f650d439abfceeb43308806
#
_cell.length_a   1.000
_cell.length_b   1.000
_cell.length_c   1.000
_cell.angle_alpha   90.00
_cell.angle_beta   90.00
_cell.angle_gamma   90.00
#
_symmetry.space_group_name_H-M   'P 1'
#
loop_
_entity.id
_entity.type
_entity.pdbx_description
1 polymer ?
#
loop_
_entity_poly.entity_id
_entity_poly.type
_entity_poly.pdbx_seq_one_letter_code
_entity_poly.pdbx_strand_id
1 'polypeptide(L)'
;MNDQRSQAELVRRSLKRRYRKERRFRLYGMAAIAVALCSLVILFADIIGKGYTGFVKTTITLEVPLESGLMYLEDATDPDQLSMADFQAPIIRALQSYFPEATSRQQVRELSRLVGSYASNRIRDRLKAHPELLGTHQTFEFLVHDTVSVYVKHADNPAYSIRLSEQQQRWVDELVRQGVIQTSFNDVFFRRGDSREPSNAGILGAIVGSLLTMVVTLAIAF
;
A
#
# COMPACT_ATOMS: atom_id res chain seq x y z
N MET A 1 73.71 -32.65 -21.28
CA MET A 1 73.21 -31.26 -21.26
C MET A 1 71.91 -31.04 -22.07
N ASN A 2 71.53 -31.91 -23.00
CA ASN A 2 70.30 -31.78 -23.83
C ASN A 2 69.00 -32.23 -23.10
N ASP A 3 69.13 -33.17 -22.16
CA ASP A 3 67.92 -33.76 -21.51
C ASP A 3 67.21 -32.83 -20.52
N GLN A 4 67.93 -31.97 -19.83
CA GLN A 4 67.35 -30.98 -18.91
C GLN A 4 66.60 -29.83 -19.65
N ARG A 5 67.00 -29.47 -20.85
CA ARG A 5 66.33 -28.48 -21.66
C ARG A 5 65.00 -29.00 -22.20
N SER A 6 64.92 -30.27 -22.58
CA SER A 6 63.69 -30.93 -23.03
C SER A 6 62.66 -31.08 -21.93
N GLN A 7 63.09 -31.40 -20.72
CA GLN A 7 62.22 -31.48 -19.54
C GLN A 7 61.66 -30.11 -19.15
N ALA A 8 62.45 -29.06 -19.18
CA ALA A 8 62.02 -27.70 -18.88
C ALA A 8 60.96 -27.18 -19.89
N GLU A 9 61.10 -27.53 -21.19
CA GLU A 9 60.11 -27.18 -22.21
C GLU A 9 58.79 -27.95 -22.05
N LEU A 10 58.82 -29.22 -21.70
CA LEU A 10 57.64 -30.02 -21.42
C LEU A 10 56.87 -29.47 -20.18
N VAL A 11 57.60 -29.09 -19.14
CA VAL A 11 57.01 -28.46 -17.93
C VAL A 11 56.38 -27.09 -18.32
N ARG A 12 57.06 -26.25 -19.07
CA ARG A 12 56.52 -24.96 -19.54
C ARG A 12 55.26 -25.12 -20.38
N ARG A 13 55.17 -26.10 -21.29
CA ARG A 13 53.97 -26.41 -22.06
C ARG A 13 52.81 -26.87 -21.18
N SER A 14 53.07 -27.73 -20.20
CA SER A 14 52.05 -28.22 -19.27
C SER A 14 51.53 -27.12 -18.35
N LEU A 15 52.40 -26.20 -17.89
CA LEU A 15 52.04 -25.04 -17.07
C LEU A 15 51.16 -24.07 -17.89
N LYS A 16 51.52 -23.74 -19.13
CA LYS A 16 50.67 -22.86 -20.00
C LYS A 16 49.26 -23.45 -20.21
N ARG A 17 49.15 -24.77 -20.34
CA ARG A 17 47.86 -25.47 -20.50
C ARG A 17 47.04 -25.46 -19.21
N ARG A 18 47.69 -25.61 -18.04
CA ARG A 18 47.03 -25.51 -16.72
C ARG A 18 46.54 -24.09 -16.44
N TYR A 19 47.39 -23.06 -16.65
CA TYR A 19 46.98 -21.65 -16.48
C TYR A 19 45.82 -21.24 -17.40
N ARG A 20 45.78 -21.79 -18.62
CA ARG A 20 44.70 -21.50 -19.56
C ARG A 20 43.39 -22.16 -19.12
N LYS A 21 43.43 -23.38 -18.53
CA LYS A 21 42.28 -24.06 -17.96
C LYS A 21 41.79 -23.33 -16.70
N GLU A 22 42.68 -22.96 -15.80
CA GLU A 22 42.39 -22.20 -14.60
C GLU A 22 41.75 -20.84 -14.91
N ARG A 23 42.32 -20.10 -15.89
CA ARG A 23 41.76 -18.82 -16.33
C ARG A 23 40.35 -19.00 -16.89
N ARG A 24 40.08 -20.05 -17.67
CA ARG A 24 38.73 -20.36 -18.17
C ARG A 24 37.79 -20.70 -17.04
N PHE A 25 38.23 -21.55 -16.09
CA PHE A 25 37.41 -21.89 -14.94
C PHE A 25 37.05 -20.65 -14.10
N ARG A 26 38.05 -19.81 -13.83
CA ARG A 26 37.83 -18.54 -13.14
C ARG A 26 36.87 -17.61 -13.91
N LEU A 27 36.98 -17.56 -15.24
CA LEU A 27 36.11 -16.77 -16.10
C LEU A 27 34.66 -17.32 -16.08
N TYR A 28 34.48 -18.63 -16.12
CA TYR A 28 33.18 -19.25 -15.96
C TYR A 28 32.58 -18.99 -14.58
N GLY A 29 33.39 -19.07 -13.53
CA GLY A 29 32.94 -18.74 -12.17
C GLY A 29 32.50 -17.28 -12.05
N MET A 30 33.29 -16.33 -12.59
CA MET A 30 32.91 -14.91 -12.62
C MET A 30 31.65 -14.68 -13.48
N ALA A 31 31.53 -15.34 -14.62
CA ALA A 31 30.35 -15.24 -15.46
C ALA A 31 29.09 -15.76 -14.75
N ALA A 32 29.21 -16.89 -14.05
CA ALA A 32 28.10 -17.44 -13.26
C ALA A 32 27.64 -16.48 -12.14
N ILE A 33 28.60 -15.87 -11.44
CA ILE A 33 28.29 -14.84 -10.42
C ILE A 33 27.63 -13.62 -11.05
N ALA A 34 28.14 -13.15 -12.20
CA ALA A 34 27.56 -12.01 -12.91
C ALA A 34 26.13 -12.31 -13.35
N VAL A 35 25.86 -13.50 -13.89
CA VAL A 35 24.49 -13.92 -14.27
C VAL A 35 23.58 -13.96 -13.05
N ALA A 36 24.05 -14.51 -11.94
CA ALA A 36 23.26 -14.55 -10.68
C ALA A 36 22.93 -13.14 -10.17
N LEU A 37 23.89 -12.23 -10.18
CA LEU A 37 23.69 -10.83 -9.80
C LEU A 37 22.72 -10.10 -10.76
N CYS A 38 22.87 -10.30 -12.07
CA CYS A 38 21.93 -9.74 -13.06
C CYS A 38 20.51 -10.26 -12.84
N SER A 39 20.35 -11.56 -12.60
CA SER A 39 19.04 -12.15 -12.31
C SER A 39 18.43 -11.55 -11.04
N LEU A 40 19.24 -11.33 -10.00
CA LEU A 40 18.80 -10.70 -8.76
C LEU A 40 18.36 -9.24 -8.99
N VAL A 41 19.14 -8.47 -9.75
CA VAL A 41 18.78 -7.09 -10.11
C VAL A 41 17.48 -7.03 -10.90
N ILE A 42 17.30 -7.92 -11.89
CA ILE A 42 16.06 -8.02 -12.67
C ILE A 42 14.87 -8.35 -11.76
N LEU A 43 15.04 -9.32 -10.83
CA LEU A 43 14.01 -9.68 -9.87
C LEU A 43 13.61 -8.50 -8.98
N PHE A 44 14.58 -7.78 -8.42
CA PHE A 44 14.30 -6.60 -7.60
C PHE A 44 13.65 -5.47 -8.42
N ALA A 45 14.11 -5.24 -9.65
CA ALA A 45 13.51 -4.24 -10.53
C ALA A 45 12.04 -4.57 -10.84
N ASP A 46 11.71 -5.83 -11.09
CA ASP A 46 10.33 -6.28 -11.31
C ASP A 46 9.47 -6.13 -10.04
N ILE A 47 9.97 -6.54 -8.88
CA ILE A 47 9.27 -6.39 -7.59
C ILE A 47 9.00 -4.92 -7.27
N ILE A 48 10.01 -4.06 -7.41
CA ILE A 48 9.87 -2.62 -7.13
C ILE A 48 8.95 -1.98 -8.17
N GLY A 49 9.12 -2.32 -9.46
CA GLY A 49 8.31 -1.77 -10.53
C GLY A 49 6.82 -2.11 -10.43
N LYS A 50 6.48 -3.29 -9.92
CA LYS A 50 5.08 -3.71 -9.68
C LYS A 50 4.56 -3.29 -8.31
N GLY A 51 5.44 -3.20 -7.33
CA GLY A 51 5.09 -2.95 -5.93
C GLY A 51 5.09 -1.48 -5.51
N TYR A 52 5.65 -0.54 -6.32
CA TYR A 52 5.79 0.86 -5.92
C TYR A 52 4.45 1.54 -5.58
N THR A 53 3.36 1.10 -6.22
CA THR A 53 2.01 1.62 -5.96
C THR A 53 1.48 1.28 -4.56
N GLY A 54 2.06 0.26 -3.89
CA GLY A 54 1.80 -0.04 -2.48
C GLY A 54 2.35 1.04 -1.53
N PHE A 55 3.37 1.79 -1.96
CA PHE A 55 3.92 2.91 -1.19
C PHE A 55 3.16 4.23 -1.40
N VAL A 56 2.07 4.19 -2.17
CA VAL A 56 1.20 5.35 -2.43
C VAL A 56 -0.19 5.03 -1.89
N LYS A 57 -0.75 5.90 -1.05
CA LYS A 57 -2.15 5.85 -0.62
C LYS A 57 -2.97 6.87 -1.41
N THR A 58 -4.23 6.55 -1.64
CA THR A 58 -5.20 7.49 -2.19
C THR A 58 -6.15 7.89 -1.08
N THR A 59 -6.30 9.19 -0.86
CA THR A 59 -7.13 9.75 0.20
C THR A 59 -8.16 10.71 -0.38
N ILE A 60 -9.28 10.84 0.31
CA ILE A 60 -10.34 11.81 0.05
C ILE A 60 -10.47 12.74 1.25
N THR A 61 -10.41 14.03 1.01
CA THR A 61 -10.56 15.05 2.05
C THR A 61 -11.97 15.64 1.96
N LEU A 62 -12.75 15.44 3.03
CA LEU A 62 -14.15 15.87 3.09
C LEU A 62 -14.37 16.78 4.30
N GLU A 63 -15.18 17.81 4.11
CA GLU A 63 -15.76 18.59 5.19
C GLU A 63 -17.05 17.90 5.65
N VAL A 64 -16.98 17.28 6.83
CA VAL A 64 -18.04 16.40 7.36
C VAL A 64 -18.85 17.16 8.40
N PRO A 65 -20.18 17.28 8.23
CA PRO A 65 -21.07 17.85 9.23
C PRO A 65 -21.31 16.83 10.36
N LEU A 66 -20.88 17.14 11.58
CA LEU A 66 -21.08 16.28 12.74
C LEU A 66 -22.40 16.61 13.46
N GLU A 67 -23.48 16.68 12.68
CA GLU A 67 -24.81 17.06 13.19
C GLU A 67 -25.44 15.91 14.00
N SER A 68 -25.95 16.20 15.19
CA SER A 68 -26.61 15.23 16.08
C SER A 68 -27.76 14.49 15.38
N GLY A 69 -28.55 15.19 14.60
CA GLY A 69 -29.71 14.62 13.89
C GLY A 69 -29.33 13.63 12.78
N LEU A 70 -28.18 13.82 12.12
CA LEU A 70 -27.69 12.89 11.08
C LEU A 70 -27.19 11.57 11.67
N MET A 71 -26.58 11.63 12.84
CA MET A 71 -25.94 10.48 13.48
C MET A 71 -26.84 9.79 14.52
N TYR A 72 -28.00 10.38 14.85
CA TYR A 72 -28.82 9.96 15.98
C TYR A 72 -28.02 9.93 17.30
N LEU A 73 -27.16 10.93 17.49
CA LEU A 73 -26.23 11.06 18.60
C LEU A 73 -26.46 12.42 19.30
N GLU A 74 -27.03 12.41 20.50
CA GLU A 74 -27.30 13.62 21.28
C GLU A 74 -26.13 13.96 22.22
N ASP A 75 -25.49 12.91 22.77
CA ASP A 75 -24.38 13.06 23.71
C ASP A 75 -23.18 12.17 23.27
N ALA A 76 -22.13 12.81 22.84
CA ALA A 76 -20.89 12.13 22.45
C ALA A 76 -20.03 11.64 23.64
N THR A 77 -20.44 11.93 24.89
CA THR A 77 -19.79 11.37 26.08
C THR A 77 -20.40 10.04 26.51
N ASP A 78 -21.58 9.70 26.00
CA ASP A 78 -22.28 8.45 26.30
C ASP A 78 -21.76 7.31 25.39
N PRO A 79 -21.12 6.26 25.96
CA PRO A 79 -20.59 5.15 25.18
C PRO A 79 -21.66 4.34 24.45
N ASP A 80 -22.88 4.24 25.03
CA ASP A 80 -23.97 3.48 24.45
C ASP A 80 -24.52 4.18 23.21
N GLN A 81 -24.73 5.49 23.28
CA GLN A 81 -25.11 6.29 22.11
C GLN A 81 -24.03 6.25 21.02
N LEU A 82 -22.75 6.39 21.38
CA LEU A 82 -21.63 6.28 20.42
C LEU A 82 -21.57 4.93 19.72
N SER A 83 -21.99 3.85 20.39
CA SER A 83 -22.00 2.51 19.79
C SER A 83 -23.13 2.32 18.76
N MET A 84 -24.25 3.03 18.91
CA MET A 84 -25.46 2.93 18.09
C MET A 84 -25.51 4.01 16.99
N ALA A 85 -24.70 5.04 17.07
CA ALA A 85 -24.73 6.18 16.16
C ALA A 85 -24.36 5.81 14.71
N ASP A 86 -25.01 6.44 13.75
CA ASP A 86 -24.74 6.30 12.31
C ASP A 86 -23.64 7.28 11.86
N PHE A 87 -22.39 6.86 11.94
CA PHE A 87 -21.25 7.64 11.47
C PHE A 87 -21.07 7.61 9.94
N GLN A 88 -21.90 6.86 9.21
CA GLN A 88 -21.85 6.85 7.75
C GLN A 88 -22.69 7.98 7.17
N ALA A 89 -23.78 8.35 7.80
CA ALA A 89 -24.68 9.39 7.35
C ALA A 89 -23.99 10.74 7.12
N PRO A 90 -23.14 11.27 8.01
CA PRO A 90 -22.43 12.52 7.78
C PRO A 90 -21.43 12.44 6.62
N ILE A 91 -20.79 11.28 6.38
CA ILE A 91 -19.90 11.07 5.21
C ILE A 91 -20.70 11.12 3.91
N ILE A 92 -21.86 10.45 3.87
CA ILE A 92 -22.76 10.49 2.71
C ILE A 92 -23.23 11.93 2.47
N ARG A 93 -23.57 12.66 3.52
CA ARG A 93 -23.99 14.06 3.41
C ARG A 93 -22.89 14.94 2.84
N ALA A 94 -21.66 14.75 3.29
CA ALA A 94 -20.49 15.45 2.75
C ALA A 94 -20.24 15.13 1.27
N LEU A 95 -20.40 13.87 0.84
CA LEU A 95 -20.28 13.48 -0.57
C LEU A 95 -21.41 14.04 -1.44
N GLN A 96 -22.64 14.08 -0.91
CA GLN A 96 -23.79 14.65 -1.60
C GLN A 96 -23.66 16.16 -1.84
N SER A 97 -22.84 16.89 -1.06
CA SER A 97 -22.58 18.30 -1.34
C SER A 97 -21.82 18.52 -2.66
N TYR A 98 -21.02 17.53 -3.07
CA TYR A 98 -20.34 17.53 -4.38
C TYR A 98 -21.24 17.02 -5.52
N PHE A 99 -22.21 16.16 -5.21
CA PHE A 99 -23.09 15.51 -6.19
C PHE A 99 -24.56 15.58 -5.75
N PRO A 100 -25.17 16.78 -5.77
CA PRO A 100 -26.54 16.97 -5.31
C PRO A 100 -27.57 16.21 -6.16
N GLU A 101 -27.19 15.80 -7.39
CA GLU A 101 -28.01 14.96 -8.26
C GLU A 101 -28.10 13.49 -7.79
N ALA A 102 -27.23 13.03 -6.91
CA ALA A 102 -27.25 11.67 -6.37
C ALA A 102 -28.32 11.51 -5.29
N THR A 103 -29.60 11.45 -5.71
CA THR A 103 -30.75 11.38 -4.81
C THR A 103 -31.36 9.99 -4.68
N SER A 104 -31.18 9.13 -5.67
CA SER A 104 -31.73 7.76 -5.62
C SER A 104 -30.99 6.89 -4.59
N ARG A 105 -31.70 5.95 -3.97
CA ARG A 105 -31.08 5.00 -3.00
C ARG A 105 -29.91 4.23 -3.58
N GLN A 106 -29.95 3.94 -4.88
CA GLN A 106 -28.86 3.25 -5.56
C GLN A 106 -27.63 4.16 -5.69
N GLN A 107 -27.83 5.39 -6.16
CA GLN A 107 -26.74 6.39 -6.31
C GLN A 107 -26.09 6.71 -4.97
N VAL A 108 -26.89 6.92 -3.92
CA VAL A 108 -26.36 7.15 -2.56
C VAL A 108 -25.51 5.98 -2.07
N ARG A 109 -25.93 4.73 -2.35
CA ARG A 109 -25.16 3.54 -2.01
C ARG A 109 -23.85 3.43 -2.82
N GLU A 110 -23.91 3.78 -4.12
CA GLU A 110 -22.71 3.81 -4.96
C GLU A 110 -21.73 4.91 -4.52
N LEU A 111 -22.26 6.06 -4.14
CA LEU A 111 -21.50 7.19 -3.63
C LEU A 111 -20.81 6.85 -2.29
N SER A 112 -21.53 6.19 -1.38
CA SER A 112 -20.97 5.78 -0.08
C SER A 112 -19.82 4.77 -0.23
N ARG A 113 -19.76 4.00 -1.32
CA ARG A 113 -18.69 3.05 -1.61
C ARG A 113 -17.40 3.68 -2.12
N LEU A 114 -17.37 4.98 -2.36
CA LEU A 114 -16.14 5.69 -2.75
C LEU A 114 -15.17 5.81 -1.58
N VAL A 115 -15.68 5.81 -0.35
CA VAL A 115 -14.90 5.97 0.88
C VAL A 115 -14.69 4.60 1.55
N GLY A 116 -13.51 4.39 2.10
CA GLY A 116 -13.16 3.16 2.79
C GLY A 116 -13.99 2.92 4.06
N SER A 117 -14.20 1.67 4.43
CA SER A 117 -15.06 1.25 5.55
C SER A 117 -14.60 1.79 6.91
N TYR A 118 -13.33 2.14 7.06
CA TYR A 118 -12.78 2.73 8.29
C TYR A 118 -13.13 4.21 8.53
N ALA A 119 -13.75 4.89 7.58
CA ALA A 119 -14.07 6.30 7.71
C ALA A 119 -15.02 6.57 8.88
N SER A 120 -16.05 5.73 9.04
CA SER A 120 -16.99 5.80 10.18
C SER A 120 -16.28 5.66 11.53
N ASN A 121 -15.33 4.73 11.63
CA ASN A 121 -14.53 4.55 12.83
C ASN A 121 -13.68 5.79 13.16
N ARG A 122 -13.11 6.45 12.16
CA ARG A 122 -12.34 7.69 12.37
C ARG A 122 -13.18 8.82 12.94
N ILE A 123 -14.42 8.97 12.47
CA ILE A 123 -15.35 9.97 13.02
C ILE A 123 -15.69 9.62 14.48
N ARG A 124 -16.05 8.35 14.73
CA ARG A 124 -16.36 7.87 16.09
C ARG A 124 -15.20 8.11 17.05
N ASP A 125 -13.98 7.71 16.67
CA ASP A 125 -12.81 7.84 17.53
C ASP A 125 -12.45 9.31 17.78
N ARG A 126 -12.68 10.17 16.78
CA ARG A 126 -12.50 11.63 16.93
C ARG A 126 -13.50 12.25 17.87
N LEU A 127 -14.80 11.89 17.75
CA LEU A 127 -15.84 12.36 18.67
C LEU A 127 -15.67 11.81 20.09
N LYS A 128 -15.20 10.56 20.22
CA LYS A 128 -14.86 9.98 21.51
C LYS A 128 -13.74 10.73 22.23
N ALA A 129 -12.73 11.20 21.48
CA ALA A 129 -11.62 11.97 22.02
C ALA A 129 -11.98 13.45 22.23
N HIS A 130 -12.91 13.98 21.46
CA HIS A 130 -13.32 15.37 21.40
C HIS A 130 -14.83 15.50 21.27
N PRO A 131 -15.61 15.26 22.35
CA PRO A 131 -17.07 15.33 22.32
C PRO A 131 -17.61 16.72 21.92
N GLU A 132 -16.84 17.77 22.21
CA GLU A 132 -17.15 19.16 21.90
C GLU A 132 -17.27 19.44 20.37
N LEU A 133 -16.81 18.52 19.52
CA LEU A 133 -16.93 18.65 18.07
C LEU A 133 -18.33 18.31 17.54
N LEU A 134 -19.18 17.71 18.36
CA LEU A 134 -20.58 17.43 17.99
C LEU A 134 -21.29 18.75 17.65
N GLY A 135 -22.01 18.75 16.52
CA GLY A 135 -22.69 19.96 16.00
C GLY A 135 -21.78 20.87 15.16
N THR A 136 -20.52 20.54 14.95
CA THR A 136 -19.59 21.33 14.13
C THR A 136 -19.30 20.67 12.78
N HIS A 137 -18.69 21.42 11.86
CA HIS A 137 -18.13 20.91 10.61
C HIS A 137 -16.65 20.64 10.80
N GLN A 138 -16.19 19.46 10.44
CA GLN A 138 -14.80 19.08 10.58
C GLN A 138 -14.24 18.50 9.27
N THR A 139 -13.01 18.89 8.95
CA THR A 139 -12.30 18.31 7.81
C THR A 139 -11.64 17.00 8.19
N PHE A 140 -11.98 15.95 7.45
CA PHE A 140 -11.39 14.63 7.60
C PHE A 140 -10.71 14.19 6.32
N GLU A 141 -9.54 13.57 6.45
CA GLU A 141 -8.86 12.85 5.40
C GLU A 141 -9.16 11.35 5.59
N PHE A 142 -9.89 10.73 4.66
CA PHE A 142 -10.21 9.31 4.68
C PHE A 142 -9.43 8.58 3.59
N LEU A 143 -9.10 7.30 3.82
CA LEU A 143 -8.70 6.42 2.73
C LEU A 143 -9.90 6.15 1.83
N VAL A 144 -9.70 6.19 0.52
CA VAL A 144 -10.75 5.78 -0.43
C VAL A 144 -10.91 4.26 -0.40
N HIS A 145 -12.03 3.77 -0.92
CA HIS A 145 -12.23 2.33 -1.11
C HIS A 145 -11.19 1.76 -2.09
N ASP A 146 -10.81 0.49 -1.92
CA ASP A 146 -9.76 -0.16 -2.72
C ASP A 146 -9.99 -0.05 -4.22
N THR A 147 -11.24 -0.24 -4.68
CA THR A 147 -11.58 -0.12 -6.11
C THR A 147 -11.33 1.27 -6.66
N VAL A 148 -11.57 2.32 -5.85
CA VAL A 148 -11.26 3.73 -6.20
C VAL A 148 -9.74 3.93 -6.23
N SER A 149 -9.03 3.39 -5.24
CA SER A 149 -7.57 3.48 -5.20
C SER A 149 -6.91 2.81 -6.41
N VAL A 150 -7.41 1.63 -6.82
CA VAL A 150 -6.94 0.94 -8.03
C VAL A 150 -7.24 1.77 -9.28
N TYR A 151 -8.43 2.33 -9.39
CA TYR A 151 -8.80 3.19 -10.51
C TYR A 151 -7.88 4.40 -10.63
N VAL A 152 -7.73 5.18 -9.55
CA VAL A 152 -6.90 6.40 -9.56
C VAL A 152 -5.43 6.12 -9.89
N LYS A 153 -4.89 4.98 -9.44
CA LYS A 153 -3.48 4.61 -9.66
C LYS A 153 -3.21 3.94 -10.99
N HIS A 154 -4.20 3.28 -11.60
CA HIS A 154 -4.00 2.33 -12.70
C HIS A 154 -5.06 2.42 -13.80
N ALA A 155 -5.77 3.56 -13.94
CA ALA A 155 -6.82 3.72 -14.95
C ALA A 155 -6.34 3.39 -16.37
N ASP A 156 -5.10 3.74 -16.69
CA ASP A 156 -4.51 3.55 -18.02
C ASP A 156 -3.83 2.18 -18.20
N ASN A 157 -3.83 1.32 -17.18
CA ASN A 157 -3.12 0.04 -17.24
C ASN A 157 -4.11 -1.13 -17.43
N PRO A 158 -4.15 -1.78 -18.62
CA PRO A 158 -5.09 -2.85 -18.94
C PRO A 158 -4.90 -4.13 -18.10
N ALA A 159 -3.78 -4.25 -17.37
CA ALA A 159 -3.54 -5.37 -16.47
C ALA A 159 -4.42 -5.33 -15.20
N TYR A 160 -5.04 -4.18 -14.90
CA TYR A 160 -5.89 -4.00 -13.73
C TYR A 160 -7.37 -4.00 -14.12
N SER A 161 -8.15 -4.86 -13.46
CA SER A 161 -9.60 -4.88 -13.65
C SER A 161 -10.26 -3.74 -12.85
N ILE A 162 -10.81 -2.76 -13.56
CA ILE A 162 -11.54 -1.65 -12.94
C ILE A 162 -12.96 -2.12 -12.60
N ARG A 163 -13.32 -2.09 -11.33
CA ARG A 163 -14.60 -2.56 -10.80
C ARG A 163 -15.53 -1.41 -10.39
N LEU A 164 -15.35 -0.24 -10.98
CA LEU A 164 -16.23 0.91 -10.78
C LEU A 164 -17.25 1.00 -11.91
N SER A 165 -18.50 1.36 -11.59
CA SER A 165 -19.47 1.73 -12.60
C SER A 165 -19.04 3.01 -13.32
N GLU A 166 -19.52 3.23 -14.55
CA GLU A 166 -19.23 4.47 -15.30
C GLU A 166 -19.62 5.74 -14.51
N GLN A 167 -20.69 5.64 -13.72
CA GLN A 167 -21.13 6.74 -12.86
C GLN A 167 -20.11 7.01 -11.75
N GLN A 168 -19.62 5.96 -11.10
CA GLN A 168 -18.59 6.08 -10.05
C GLN A 168 -17.28 6.63 -10.63
N GLN A 169 -16.87 6.20 -11.83
CA GLN A 169 -15.68 6.73 -12.52
C GLN A 169 -15.81 8.24 -12.74
N ARG A 170 -16.96 8.71 -13.27
CA ARG A 170 -17.22 10.16 -13.46
C ARG A 170 -17.11 10.94 -12.15
N TRP A 171 -17.68 10.41 -11.06
CA TRP A 171 -17.58 11.04 -9.74
C TRP A 171 -16.13 11.09 -9.21
N VAL A 172 -15.39 10.01 -9.37
CA VAL A 172 -13.97 9.95 -8.95
C VAL A 172 -13.14 10.94 -9.75
N ASP A 173 -13.31 10.98 -11.08
CA ASP A 173 -12.58 11.91 -11.96
C ASP A 173 -12.86 13.38 -11.58
N GLU A 174 -14.11 13.70 -11.25
CA GLU A 174 -14.48 15.03 -10.78
C GLU A 174 -13.81 15.38 -9.45
N LEU A 175 -13.84 14.45 -8.47
CA LEU A 175 -13.20 14.65 -7.16
C LEU A 175 -11.68 14.77 -7.27
N VAL A 176 -11.05 14.02 -8.19
CA VAL A 176 -9.62 14.15 -8.49
C VAL A 176 -9.32 15.52 -9.11
N ARG A 177 -10.13 15.95 -10.07
CA ARG A 177 -9.98 17.25 -10.73
C ARG A 177 -10.12 18.42 -9.76
N GLN A 178 -11.02 18.30 -8.78
CA GLN A 178 -11.21 19.30 -7.72
C GLN A 178 -10.15 19.22 -6.62
N GLY A 179 -9.24 18.23 -6.65
CA GLY A 179 -8.22 18.04 -5.62
C GLY A 179 -8.76 17.48 -4.30
N VAL A 180 -10.02 17.00 -4.28
CA VAL A 180 -10.65 16.36 -3.12
C VAL A 180 -10.08 14.94 -2.92
N ILE A 181 -9.81 14.22 -4.02
CA ILE A 181 -9.07 12.94 -4.01
C ILE A 181 -7.64 13.24 -4.43
N GLN A 182 -6.71 12.78 -3.60
CA GLN A 182 -5.26 12.94 -3.81
C GLN A 182 -4.51 11.65 -3.53
N THR A 183 -3.33 11.52 -4.15
CA THR A 183 -2.39 10.45 -3.86
C THR A 183 -1.21 11.00 -3.08
N SER A 184 -0.79 10.29 -2.04
CA SER A 184 0.32 10.68 -1.18
C SER A 184 1.13 9.46 -0.75
N PHE A 185 2.29 9.68 -0.12
CA PHE A 185 3.09 8.59 0.42
C PHE A 185 2.30 7.81 1.49
N ASN A 186 2.37 6.48 1.39
CA ASN A 186 1.61 5.58 2.26
C ASN A 186 2.37 5.32 3.58
N ASP A 187 2.28 6.26 4.51
CA ASP A 187 2.79 6.11 5.87
C ASP A 187 2.03 5.04 6.68
N VAL A 188 0.77 4.77 6.32
CA VAL A 188 -0.08 3.72 6.93
C VAL A 188 0.58 2.36 6.77
N PHE A 189 1.18 2.07 5.60
CA PHE A 189 1.87 0.83 5.31
C PHE A 189 3.00 0.52 6.33
N PHE A 190 3.70 1.52 6.80
CA PHE A 190 4.81 1.36 7.75
C PHE A 190 4.39 1.38 9.21
N ARG A 191 3.21 1.94 9.53
CA ARG A 191 2.77 2.17 10.92
C ARG A 191 1.72 1.18 11.39
N ARG A 192 1.02 0.49 10.48
CA ARG A 192 -0.04 -0.43 10.82
C ARG A 192 0.40 -1.89 10.74
N GLY A 193 -0.32 -2.73 11.45
CA GLY A 193 -0.22 -4.18 11.34
C GLY A 193 -1.07 -4.71 10.18
N ASP A 194 -1.33 -6.00 10.21
CA ASP A 194 -2.19 -6.68 9.25
C ASP A 194 -3.65 -6.19 9.34
N SER A 195 -4.34 -6.12 8.20
CA SER A 195 -5.74 -5.72 8.08
C SER A 195 -6.41 -6.50 6.96
N ARG A 196 -7.71 -6.77 7.13
CA ARG A 196 -8.53 -7.39 6.07
C ARG A 196 -8.79 -6.45 4.89
N GLU A 197 -8.68 -5.15 5.11
CA GLU A 197 -8.82 -4.14 4.07
C GLU A 197 -7.41 -3.75 3.56
N PRO A 198 -7.09 -4.02 2.28
CA PRO A 198 -5.74 -3.81 1.72
C PRO A 198 -5.23 -2.37 1.88
N SER A 199 -6.10 -1.37 1.76
CA SER A 199 -5.74 0.04 1.94
C SER A 199 -5.29 0.39 3.37
N ASN A 200 -5.67 -0.42 4.36
CA ASN A 200 -5.31 -0.27 5.78
C ASN A 200 -4.23 -1.26 6.25
N ALA A 201 -3.84 -2.21 5.40
CA ALA A 201 -2.83 -3.20 5.74
C ALA A 201 -1.43 -2.56 5.82
N GLY A 202 -0.66 -2.99 6.82
CA GLY A 202 0.70 -2.52 7.03
C GLY A 202 1.67 -3.66 7.33
N ILE A 203 2.94 -3.35 7.23
CA ILE A 203 4.05 -4.32 7.38
C ILE A 203 4.59 -4.42 8.81
N LEU A 204 4.20 -3.49 9.71
CA LEU A 204 4.78 -3.39 11.06
C LEU A 204 4.64 -4.70 11.85
N GLY A 205 3.49 -5.35 11.80
CA GLY A 205 3.26 -6.62 12.50
C GLY A 205 4.17 -7.74 12.00
N ALA A 206 4.39 -7.82 10.69
CA ALA A 206 5.27 -8.81 10.08
C ALA A 206 6.74 -8.57 10.45
N ILE A 207 7.19 -7.29 10.43
CA ILE A 207 8.57 -6.92 10.81
C ILE A 207 8.81 -7.25 12.29
N VAL A 208 7.94 -6.81 13.18
CA VAL A 208 8.08 -7.05 14.63
C VAL A 208 8.01 -8.54 14.94
N GLY A 209 7.07 -9.28 14.34
CA GLY A 209 6.95 -10.72 14.51
C GLY A 209 8.21 -11.48 14.06
N SER A 210 8.74 -11.15 12.88
CA SER A 210 9.97 -11.75 12.36
C SER A 210 11.18 -11.45 13.24
N LEU A 211 11.29 -10.21 13.71
CA LEU A 211 12.40 -9.79 14.59
C LEU A 211 12.35 -10.51 15.94
N LEU A 212 11.17 -10.61 16.56
CA LEU A 212 10.98 -11.34 17.81
C LEU A 212 11.30 -12.83 17.65
N THR A 213 10.81 -13.45 16.56
CA THR A 213 11.12 -14.86 16.25
C THR A 213 12.62 -15.08 16.13
N MET A 214 13.31 -14.18 15.42
CA MET A 214 14.77 -14.26 15.28
C MET A 214 15.49 -14.12 16.62
N VAL A 215 15.08 -13.18 17.48
CA VAL A 215 15.64 -12.97 18.82
C VAL A 215 15.44 -14.21 19.69
N VAL A 216 14.23 -14.76 19.73
CA VAL A 216 13.91 -15.98 20.51
C VAL A 216 14.72 -17.17 19.99
N THR A 217 14.80 -17.34 18.67
CA THR A 217 15.60 -18.44 18.07
C THR A 217 17.06 -18.34 18.42
N LEU A 218 17.66 -17.13 18.34
CA LEU A 218 19.04 -16.90 18.73
C LEU A 218 19.26 -17.15 20.23
N ALA A 219 18.34 -16.69 21.09
CA ALA A 219 18.44 -16.89 22.54
C ALA A 219 18.35 -18.37 22.98
N ILE A 220 17.65 -19.22 22.18
CA ILE A 220 17.56 -20.66 22.45
C ILE A 220 18.74 -21.40 21.85
N ALA A 221 19.32 -20.90 20.76
CA ALA A 221 20.43 -21.54 20.04
C ALA A 221 21.80 -21.32 20.70
N PHE A 222 21.95 -20.30 21.57
CA PHE A 222 23.17 -19.94 22.31
C PHE A 222 22.92 -19.95 23.82
#